data_5899866aa619343e7fd7832bf6cfdb2e
#
_entry.id   5899866aa619343e7fd7832bf6cfdb2e
#
_cell.length_a   1.000
_cell.length_b   1.000
_cell.length_c   1.000
_cell.angle_alpha   90.00
_cell.angle_beta   90.00
_cell.angle_gamma   90.00
#
_symmetry.space_group_name_H-M   'P 1'
#
loop_
_entity.id
_entity.type
_entity.pdbx_description
1 polymer ?
#
loop_
_entity_poly.entity_id
_entity_poly.type
_entity_poly.pdbx_seq_one_letter_code
_entity_poly.pdbx_strand_id
1 'polypeptide(L)'
;MTYLGIDIGTSGVKALLIDRAGKPIGEATAKSVEPVRPHPGWSEQNPSDWWSATLEAIDKLGKSNPEDLAKVRGIGLSGHMHGATLLDSKDDVLRPCILWNDGRSAAECAEMEAALPALRDIAGNIAMPGFTAPKIAWVRKHEPEVFSKIAKLLLPKAYIRLLLTGEHVEDMSDAAGTLWLDVAKRDWSDELLALTGLNRSHMPRLVEGSAISGTLKPEFARRWGMSGNVVVAGGAGD
;
A
#
# COMPACT_ATOMS: atom_id res chain seq x y z
N MET A 1 7.52 -25.75 7.64
CA MET A 1 7.09 -24.35 7.86
C MET A 1 7.83 -23.50 6.86
N THR A 2 7.11 -22.73 6.10
CA THR A 2 7.60 -21.81 5.06
C THR A 2 6.96 -20.45 5.24
N TYR A 3 7.51 -19.45 4.59
CA TYR A 3 6.97 -18.09 4.58
C TYR A 3 6.86 -17.59 3.13
N LEU A 4 5.89 -16.74 2.87
CA LEU A 4 5.64 -16.14 1.57
C LEU A 4 5.93 -14.64 1.63
N GLY A 5 6.86 -14.16 0.82
CA GLY A 5 7.05 -12.75 0.54
C GLY A 5 6.30 -12.36 -0.72
N ILE A 6 5.63 -11.21 -0.72
CA ILE A 6 4.96 -10.64 -1.89
C ILE A 6 5.45 -9.22 -2.05
N ASP A 7 6.04 -8.94 -3.20
CA ASP A 7 6.53 -7.61 -3.56
C ASP A 7 5.67 -7.04 -4.70
N ILE A 8 4.99 -5.92 -4.43
CA ILE A 8 4.07 -5.26 -5.34
C ILE A 8 4.81 -4.13 -6.06
N GLY A 9 5.48 -4.46 -7.16
CA GLY A 9 6.14 -3.46 -8.00
C GLY A 9 5.20 -2.82 -9.02
N THR A 10 5.60 -1.68 -9.56
CA THR A 10 4.84 -0.95 -10.59
C THR A 10 4.69 -1.75 -11.88
N SER A 11 5.72 -2.52 -12.28
CA SER A 11 5.72 -3.33 -13.51
C SER A 11 5.25 -4.77 -13.31
N GLY A 12 5.09 -5.22 -12.07
CA GLY A 12 4.66 -6.58 -11.78
C GLY A 12 4.77 -6.94 -10.31
N VAL A 13 4.23 -8.10 -9.96
CA VAL A 13 4.25 -8.64 -8.60
C VAL A 13 5.14 -9.87 -8.56
N LYS A 14 6.04 -9.93 -7.57
CA LYS A 14 6.87 -11.08 -7.29
C LYS A 14 6.37 -11.79 -6.03
N ALA A 15 6.23 -13.12 -6.09
CA ALA A 15 5.96 -13.99 -4.97
C ALA A 15 7.18 -14.87 -4.71
N LEU A 16 7.66 -14.92 -3.47
CA LEU A 16 8.86 -15.65 -3.05
C LEU A 16 8.54 -16.55 -1.86
N LEU A 17 8.80 -17.85 -1.98
CA LEU A 17 8.77 -18.79 -0.86
C LEU A 17 10.17 -18.93 -0.26
N ILE A 18 10.24 -18.86 1.06
CA ILE A 18 11.45 -19.12 1.84
C ILE A 18 11.18 -20.19 2.90
N ASP A 19 12.23 -20.90 3.28
CA ASP A 19 12.20 -21.83 4.40
C ASP A 19 12.38 -21.09 5.74
N ARG A 20 12.41 -21.84 6.84
CA ARG A 20 12.60 -21.30 8.20
C ARG A 20 13.98 -20.64 8.40
N ALA A 21 14.96 -21.00 7.59
CA ALA A 21 16.30 -20.40 7.64
C ALA A 21 16.44 -19.18 6.74
N GLY A 22 15.36 -18.78 6.03
CA GLY A 22 15.37 -17.67 5.09
C GLY A 22 15.89 -18.03 3.70
N LYS A 23 16.12 -19.32 3.42
CA LYS A 23 16.60 -19.75 2.11
C LYS A 23 15.45 -19.78 1.09
N PRO A 24 15.61 -19.19 -0.11
CA PRO A 24 14.63 -19.29 -1.19
C PRO A 24 14.36 -20.74 -1.59
N ILE A 25 13.07 -21.08 -1.70
CA ILE A 25 12.59 -22.39 -2.15
C ILE A 25 12.03 -22.29 -3.56
N GLY A 26 11.32 -21.22 -3.87
CA GLY A 26 10.72 -20.99 -5.16
C GLY A 26 10.25 -19.54 -5.31
N GLU A 27 10.13 -19.10 -6.54
CA GLU A 27 9.64 -17.76 -6.86
C GLU A 27 8.78 -17.78 -8.12
N ALA A 28 7.90 -16.82 -8.22
CA ALA A 28 7.11 -16.56 -9.42
C ALA A 28 6.85 -15.06 -9.57
N THR A 29 6.69 -14.63 -10.82
CA THR A 29 6.38 -13.24 -11.14
C THR A 29 5.19 -13.18 -12.08
N ALA A 30 4.34 -12.19 -11.88
CA ALA A 30 3.26 -11.82 -12.79
C ALA A 30 3.44 -10.35 -13.20
N LYS A 31 3.16 -10.03 -14.46
CA LYS A 31 3.21 -8.64 -14.94
C LYS A 31 1.96 -7.89 -14.52
N SER A 32 2.13 -6.66 -14.07
CA SER A 32 1.03 -5.70 -13.96
C SER A 32 0.79 -4.99 -15.29
N VAL A 33 -0.40 -4.42 -15.45
CA VAL A 33 -0.68 -3.51 -16.55
C VAL A 33 0.19 -2.27 -16.41
N GLU A 34 0.79 -1.81 -17.50
CA GLU A 34 1.65 -0.62 -17.50
C GLU A 34 0.87 0.63 -17.02
N PRO A 35 1.51 1.52 -16.26
CA PRO A 35 0.90 2.78 -15.85
C PRO A 35 0.43 3.62 -17.03
N VAL A 36 -0.75 4.20 -16.91
CA VAL A 36 -1.28 5.16 -17.87
C VAL A 36 -0.72 6.55 -17.56
N ARG A 37 -0.40 7.31 -18.61
CA ARG A 37 0.11 8.68 -18.52
C ARG A 37 -0.84 9.65 -19.25
N PRO A 38 -1.96 10.07 -18.61
CA PRO A 38 -2.98 10.89 -19.26
C PRO A 38 -2.47 12.27 -19.69
N HIS A 39 -1.48 12.79 -18.99
CA HIS A 39 -0.82 14.07 -19.27
C HIS A 39 0.69 13.97 -19.03
N PRO A 40 1.50 14.89 -19.60
CA PRO A 40 2.92 14.96 -19.28
C PRO A 40 3.17 15.08 -17.76
N GLY A 41 4.04 14.21 -17.23
CA GLY A 41 4.36 14.17 -15.80
C GLY A 41 3.33 13.46 -14.91
N TRP A 42 2.22 12.95 -15.46
CA TRP A 42 1.25 12.15 -14.73
C TRP A 42 1.56 10.67 -14.85
N SER A 43 1.21 9.90 -13.82
CA SER A 43 1.38 8.46 -13.81
C SER A 43 0.29 7.82 -12.92
N GLU A 44 -0.54 6.99 -13.51
CA GLU A 44 -1.67 6.35 -12.83
C GLU A 44 -1.73 4.86 -13.13
N GLN A 45 -2.22 4.08 -12.18
CA GLN A 45 -2.43 2.64 -12.37
C GLN A 45 -3.68 2.18 -11.62
N ASN A 46 -4.39 1.21 -12.18
CA ASN A 46 -5.57 0.67 -11.54
C ASN A 46 -5.17 -0.31 -10.42
N PRO A 47 -5.60 -0.12 -9.18
CA PRO A 47 -5.28 -1.05 -8.07
C PRO A 47 -5.73 -2.50 -8.32
N SER A 48 -6.77 -2.72 -9.13
CA SER A 48 -7.21 -4.07 -9.53
C SER A 48 -6.15 -4.84 -10.33
N ASP A 49 -5.24 -4.13 -11.02
CA ASP A 49 -4.19 -4.75 -11.82
C ASP A 49 -3.13 -5.37 -10.90
N TRP A 50 -2.78 -4.70 -9.79
CA TRP A 50 -1.88 -5.26 -8.77
C TRP A 50 -2.48 -6.49 -8.10
N TRP A 51 -3.80 -6.43 -7.83
CA TRP A 51 -4.51 -7.57 -7.26
C TRP A 51 -4.49 -8.78 -8.19
N SER A 52 -4.81 -8.58 -9.46
CA SER A 52 -4.78 -9.62 -10.48
C SER A 52 -3.38 -10.24 -10.60
N ALA A 53 -2.34 -9.40 -10.67
CA ALA A 53 -0.95 -9.85 -10.72
C ALA A 53 -0.52 -10.59 -9.42
N THR A 54 -1.01 -10.15 -8.25
CA THR A 54 -0.75 -10.83 -6.96
C THR A 54 -1.33 -12.25 -6.98
N LEU A 55 -2.58 -12.40 -7.38
CA LEU A 55 -3.22 -13.71 -7.49
C LEU A 55 -2.47 -14.61 -8.48
N GLU A 56 -2.13 -14.07 -9.65
CA GLU A 56 -1.42 -14.82 -10.69
C GLU A 56 -0.03 -15.28 -10.23
N ALA A 57 0.73 -14.41 -9.55
CA ALA A 57 2.07 -14.75 -9.05
C ALA A 57 2.00 -15.90 -8.03
N ILE A 58 1.06 -15.83 -7.08
CA ILE A 58 0.91 -16.89 -6.07
C ILE A 58 0.36 -18.18 -6.70
N ASP A 59 -0.58 -18.09 -7.65
CA ASP A 59 -1.10 -19.27 -8.36
C ASP A 59 0.01 -19.98 -9.16
N LYS A 60 0.90 -19.22 -9.84
CA LYS A 60 2.08 -19.79 -10.52
C LYS A 60 2.99 -20.50 -9.54
N LEU A 61 3.27 -19.86 -8.39
CA LEU A 61 4.09 -20.44 -7.35
C LEU A 61 3.45 -21.72 -6.78
N GLY A 62 2.14 -21.74 -6.61
CA GLY A 62 1.40 -22.93 -6.17
C GLY A 62 1.47 -24.10 -7.15
N LYS A 63 1.55 -23.83 -8.45
CA LYS A 63 1.72 -24.89 -9.47
C LYS A 63 3.12 -25.50 -9.43
N SER A 64 4.14 -24.70 -9.17
CA SER A 64 5.56 -25.16 -9.12
C SER A 64 5.98 -25.73 -7.76
N ASN A 65 5.41 -25.21 -6.66
CA ASN A 65 5.78 -25.53 -5.29
C ASN A 65 4.56 -25.82 -4.38
N PRO A 66 3.64 -26.76 -4.74
CA PRO A 66 2.37 -26.92 -4.04
C PRO A 66 2.55 -27.36 -2.58
N GLU A 67 3.48 -28.28 -2.31
CA GLU A 67 3.71 -28.78 -0.96
C GLU A 67 4.30 -27.73 -0.01
N ASP A 68 5.16 -26.85 -0.52
CA ASP A 68 5.79 -25.80 0.29
C ASP A 68 4.85 -24.62 0.47
N LEU A 69 4.03 -24.27 -0.53
CA LEU A 69 2.97 -23.28 -0.38
C LEU A 69 1.94 -23.69 0.68
N ALA A 70 1.57 -24.96 0.72
CA ALA A 70 0.65 -25.49 1.75
C ALA A 70 1.20 -25.37 3.20
N LYS A 71 2.52 -25.29 3.36
CA LYS A 71 3.20 -25.18 4.67
C LYS A 71 3.40 -23.72 5.12
N VAL A 72 2.95 -22.73 4.35
CA VAL A 72 3.07 -21.30 4.69
C VAL A 72 2.37 -20.99 6.01
N ARG A 73 3.02 -20.22 6.87
CA ARG A 73 2.51 -19.77 8.18
C ARG A 73 2.50 -18.27 8.34
N GLY A 74 3.23 -17.56 7.48
CA GLY A 74 3.28 -16.12 7.49
C GLY A 74 3.50 -15.56 6.10
N ILE A 75 2.90 -14.40 5.85
CA ILE A 75 3.03 -13.61 4.62
C ILE A 75 3.63 -12.26 4.99
N GLY A 76 4.70 -11.88 4.30
CA GLY A 76 5.25 -10.53 4.32
C GLY A 76 4.89 -9.81 3.03
N LEU A 77 4.58 -8.52 3.14
CA LEU A 77 4.26 -7.66 2.00
C LEU A 77 5.30 -6.55 1.88
N SER A 78 5.80 -6.30 0.69
CA SER A 78 6.46 -5.06 0.30
C SER A 78 5.83 -4.51 -0.98
N GLY A 79 6.14 -3.28 -1.32
CA GLY A 79 5.66 -2.73 -2.58
C GLY A 79 5.93 -1.25 -2.74
N HIS A 80 5.74 -0.78 -3.97
CA HIS A 80 5.98 0.61 -4.30
C HIS A 80 5.20 1.55 -3.38
N MET A 81 5.91 2.52 -2.84
CA MET A 81 5.44 3.46 -1.83
C MET A 81 4.60 4.60 -2.43
N HIS A 82 4.03 5.43 -1.58
CA HIS A 82 3.44 6.74 -1.89
C HIS A 82 2.18 6.75 -2.77
N GLY A 83 1.81 5.63 -3.40
CA GLY A 83 0.60 5.57 -4.23
C GLY A 83 -0.66 5.87 -3.41
N ALA A 84 -1.54 6.74 -3.93
CA ALA A 84 -2.76 7.11 -3.24
C ALA A 84 -3.94 6.26 -3.74
N THR A 85 -4.25 5.16 -3.04
CA THR A 85 -5.44 4.33 -3.30
C THR A 85 -6.60 4.85 -2.45
N LEU A 86 -7.57 5.48 -3.11
CA LEU A 86 -8.73 6.11 -2.48
C LEU A 86 -9.92 5.17 -2.50
N LEU A 87 -10.51 4.93 -1.34
CA LEU A 87 -11.62 4.01 -1.16
C LEU A 87 -12.86 4.73 -0.62
N ASP A 88 -14.03 4.31 -1.08
CA ASP A 88 -15.30 4.72 -0.51
C ASP A 88 -15.65 3.91 0.76
N SER A 89 -16.86 4.12 1.29
CA SER A 89 -17.36 3.45 2.50
C SER A 89 -17.60 1.94 2.35
N LYS A 90 -17.50 1.40 1.13
CA LYS A 90 -17.63 -0.03 0.82
C LYS A 90 -16.30 -0.67 0.43
N ASP A 91 -15.20 0.08 0.55
CA ASP A 91 -13.87 -0.29 0.08
C ASP A 91 -13.76 -0.37 -1.46
N ASP A 92 -14.68 0.24 -2.21
CA ASP A 92 -14.57 0.35 -3.65
C ASP A 92 -13.58 1.47 -4.02
N VAL A 93 -12.72 1.20 -5.01
CA VAL A 93 -11.72 2.14 -5.50
C VAL A 93 -12.41 3.29 -6.25
N LEU A 94 -12.18 4.52 -5.81
CA LEU A 94 -12.82 5.72 -6.37
C LEU A 94 -12.21 6.20 -7.69
N ARG A 95 -10.93 5.92 -7.91
CA ARG A 95 -10.19 6.33 -9.10
C ARG A 95 -8.90 5.52 -9.27
N PRO A 96 -8.24 5.54 -10.45
CA PRO A 96 -6.88 5.00 -10.58
C PRO A 96 -5.92 5.66 -9.58
N CYS A 97 -5.02 4.86 -9.02
CA CYS A 97 -4.03 5.32 -8.05
C CYS A 97 -3.03 6.27 -8.72
N ILE A 98 -2.81 7.46 -8.11
CA ILE A 98 -1.74 8.37 -8.50
C ILE A 98 -0.42 7.80 -7.93
N LEU A 99 0.53 7.46 -8.81
CA LEU A 99 1.74 6.73 -8.46
C LEU A 99 2.83 7.64 -7.86
N TRP A 100 3.87 7.00 -7.32
CA TRP A 100 5.05 7.64 -6.70
C TRP A 100 5.83 8.58 -7.64
N ASN A 101 5.85 8.29 -8.93
CA ASN A 101 6.54 9.05 -9.97
C ASN A 101 5.67 10.09 -10.68
N ASP A 102 4.50 10.41 -10.10
CA ASP A 102 3.59 11.45 -10.59
C ASP A 102 4.01 12.83 -10.07
N GLY A 103 4.05 13.80 -10.96
CA GLY A 103 4.51 15.15 -10.62
C GLY A 103 3.40 16.22 -10.53
N ARG A 104 2.11 15.82 -10.68
CA ARG A 104 1.00 16.79 -10.80
C ARG A 104 0.80 17.70 -9.60
N SER A 105 1.15 17.24 -8.40
CA SER A 105 0.91 17.95 -7.14
C SER A 105 2.08 18.85 -6.68
N ALA A 106 2.92 19.29 -7.61
CA ALA A 106 4.08 20.14 -7.27
C ALA A 106 3.68 21.49 -6.64
N ALA A 107 2.58 22.11 -7.08
CA ALA A 107 2.08 23.36 -6.51
C ALA A 107 1.59 23.17 -5.07
N GLU A 108 0.89 22.06 -4.82
CA GLU A 108 0.37 21.71 -3.50
C GLU A 108 1.47 21.48 -2.47
N CYS A 109 2.65 21.02 -2.89
CA CYS A 109 3.80 20.88 -1.98
C CYS A 109 4.20 22.24 -1.38
N ALA A 110 4.35 23.28 -2.21
CA ALA A 110 4.69 24.62 -1.75
C ALA A 110 3.59 25.21 -0.86
N GLU A 111 2.32 25.00 -1.23
CA GLU A 111 1.16 25.46 -0.45
C GLU A 111 1.14 24.80 0.95
N MET A 112 1.41 23.50 1.04
CA MET A 112 1.44 22.76 2.30
C MET A 112 2.57 23.25 3.21
N GLU A 113 3.78 23.43 2.69
CA GLU A 113 4.91 23.94 3.48
C GLU A 113 4.68 25.39 3.95
N ALA A 114 4.04 26.23 3.13
CA ALA A 114 3.69 27.59 3.52
C ALA A 114 2.58 27.62 4.59
N ALA A 115 1.62 26.71 4.52
CA ALA A 115 0.50 26.63 5.46
C ALA A 115 0.90 26.07 6.83
N LEU A 116 1.91 25.20 6.89
CA LEU A 116 2.42 24.63 8.15
C LEU A 116 3.95 24.66 8.18
N PRO A 117 4.59 25.72 8.70
CA PRO A 117 6.06 25.81 8.79
C PRO A 117 6.72 24.64 9.54
N ALA A 118 6.01 24.00 10.49
CA ALA A 118 6.48 22.84 11.24
C ALA A 118 6.37 21.51 10.47
N LEU A 119 5.86 21.50 9.22
CA LEU A 119 5.66 20.28 8.45
C LEU A 119 6.89 19.38 8.41
N ARG A 120 8.05 19.98 8.12
CA ARG A 120 9.32 19.23 8.01
C ARG A 120 9.76 18.61 9.34
N ASP A 121 9.54 19.30 10.44
CA ASP A 121 9.91 18.80 11.77
C ASP A 121 9.00 17.64 12.19
N ILE A 122 7.71 17.74 11.90
CA ILE A 122 6.73 16.70 12.23
C ILE A 122 6.91 15.46 11.34
N ALA A 123 6.93 15.66 10.01
CA ALA A 123 7.01 14.58 9.04
C ALA A 123 8.43 14.01 8.87
N GLY A 124 9.46 14.73 9.37
CA GLY A 124 10.87 14.36 9.15
C GLY A 124 11.30 14.46 7.68
N ASN A 125 10.53 15.16 6.84
CA ASN A 125 10.78 15.24 5.40
C ASN A 125 10.21 16.53 4.79
N ILE A 126 10.66 16.87 3.59
CA ILE A 126 10.11 17.96 2.77
C ILE A 126 8.87 17.48 2.01
N ALA A 127 7.98 18.39 1.62
CA ALA A 127 6.88 18.04 0.73
C ALA A 127 7.40 17.82 -0.72
N MET A 128 7.12 16.66 -1.29
CA MET A 128 7.48 16.31 -2.67
C MET A 128 6.28 15.74 -3.41
N PRO A 129 6.13 16.00 -4.74
CA PRO A 129 4.97 15.52 -5.51
C PRO A 129 4.80 13.99 -5.50
N GLY A 130 5.91 13.27 -5.34
CA GLY A 130 5.92 11.81 -5.22
C GLY A 130 5.22 11.28 -3.97
N PHE A 131 5.17 12.05 -2.88
CA PHE A 131 4.53 11.63 -1.62
C PHE A 131 2.99 11.67 -1.69
N THR A 132 2.34 11.02 -0.73
CA THR A 132 0.88 10.79 -0.77
C THR A 132 0.09 12.06 -0.47
N ALA A 133 0.44 12.81 0.57
CA ALA A 133 -0.33 13.97 1.02
C ALA A 133 -0.52 15.05 -0.05
N PRO A 134 0.51 15.47 -0.81
CA PRO A 134 0.33 16.45 -1.89
C PRO A 134 -0.65 16.00 -2.98
N LYS A 135 -0.68 14.68 -3.29
CA LYS A 135 -1.64 14.13 -4.26
C LYS A 135 -3.07 14.29 -3.77
N ILE A 136 -3.31 14.15 -2.47
CA ILE A 136 -4.65 14.33 -1.89
C ILE A 136 -5.05 15.80 -1.84
N ALA A 137 -4.11 16.70 -1.56
CA ALA A 137 -4.34 18.13 -1.69
C ALA A 137 -4.75 18.49 -3.13
N TRP A 138 -4.09 17.89 -4.12
CA TRP A 138 -4.43 18.04 -5.55
C TRP A 138 -5.84 17.47 -5.85
N VAL A 139 -6.16 16.24 -5.40
CA VAL A 139 -7.49 15.62 -5.61
C VAL A 139 -8.59 16.47 -4.99
N ARG A 140 -8.39 17.00 -3.77
CA ARG A 140 -9.34 17.91 -3.12
C ARG A 140 -9.66 19.14 -3.97
N LYS A 141 -8.66 19.67 -4.67
CA LYS A 141 -8.74 20.90 -5.45
C LYS A 141 -9.32 20.68 -6.84
N HIS A 142 -8.94 19.59 -7.50
CA HIS A 142 -9.22 19.34 -8.91
C HIS A 142 -10.29 18.26 -9.15
N GLU A 143 -10.52 17.38 -8.17
CA GLU A 143 -11.53 16.29 -8.22
C GLU A 143 -12.40 16.27 -6.95
N PRO A 144 -13.10 17.39 -6.60
CA PRO A 144 -13.82 17.52 -5.34
C PRO A 144 -14.92 16.47 -5.16
N GLU A 145 -15.51 15.98 -6.24
CA GLU A 145 -16.52 14.90 -6.19
C GLU A 145 -15.92 13.55 -5.79
N VAL A 146 -14.66 13.28 -6.20
CA VAL A 146 -13.92 12.09 -5.74
C VAL A 146 -13.53 12.28 -4.29
N PHE A 147 -12.97 13.44 -3.96
CA PHE A 147 -12.52 13.76 -2.60
C PHE A 147 -13.64 13.60 -1.57
N SER A 148 -14.86 14.08 -1.88
CA SER A 148 -16.01 14.02 -0.97
C SER A 148 -16.49 12.60 -0.62
N LYS A 149 -16.08 11.60 -1.41
CA LYS A 149 -16.44 10.18 -1.23
C LYS A 149 -15.37 9.37 -0.51
N ILE A 150 -14.20 9.96 -0.25
CA ILE A 150 -13.10 9.24 0.41
C ILE A 150 -13.52 8.86 1.82
N ALA A 151 -13.60 7.56 2.10
CA ALA A 151 -13.81 7.01 3.42
C ALA A 151 -12.50 6.45 3.99
N LYS A 152 -11.64 5.88 3.14
CA LYS A 152 -10.32 5.34 3.52
C LYS A 152 -9.27 5.67 2.44
N LEU A 153 -8.05 5.80 2.92
CA LEU A 153 -6.87 5.95 2.07
C LEU A 153 -5.86 4.88 2.46
N LEU A 154 -5.37 4.15 1.46
CA LEU A 154 -4.38 3.10 1.63
C LEU A 154 -3.23 3.30 0.64
N LEU A 155 -2.03 2.89 1.05
CA LEU A 155 -0.93 2.71 0.11
C LEU A 155 -1.10 1.40 -0.68
N PRO A 156 -0.40 1.20 -1.81
CA PRO A 156 -0.61 0.03 -2.67
C PRO A 156 -0.49 -1.31 -1.94
N LYS A 157 0.53 -1.48 -1.11
CA LYS A 157 0.73 -2.67 -0.28
C LYS A 157 -0.40 -2.88 0.72
N ALA A 158 -0.87 -1.81 1.39
CA ALA A 158 -1.96 -1.88 2.35
C ALA A 158 -3.30 -2.22 1.67
N TYR A 159 -3.52 -1.79 0.44
CA TYR A 159 -4.68 -2.20 -0.35
C TYR A 159 -4.66 -3.71 -0.65
N ILE A 160 -3.53 -4.27 -1.04
CA ILE A 160 -3.40 -5.72 -1.23
C ILE A 160 -3.62 -6.46 0.09
N ARG A 161 -3.13 -5.93 1.23
CA ARG A 161 -3.42 -6.47 2.57
C ARG A 161 -4.91 -6.47 2.87
N LEU A 162 -5.61 -5.37 2.61
CA LEU A 162 -7.06 -5.28 2.79
C LEU A 162 -7.78 -6.41 2.05
N LEU A 163 -7.44 -6.63 0.78
CA LEU A 163 -8.05 -7.69 -0.01
C LEU A 163 -7.75 -9.09 0.55
N LEU A 164 -6.53 -9.33 1.01
CA LEU A 164 -6.10 -10.62 1.58
C LEU A 164 -6.70 -10.89 2.97
N THR A 165 -6.90 -9.85 3.81
CA THR A 165 -7.23 -10.00 5.24
C THR A 165 -8.56 -9.39 5.65
N GLY A 166 -9.01 -8.33 4.99
CA GLY A 166 -10.13 -7.49 5.40
C GLY A 166 -9.74 -6.38 6.37
N GLU A 167 -8.44 -6.15 6.61
CA GLU A 167 -7.95 -5.21 7.61
C GLU A 167 -7.36 -3.95 6.99
N HIS A 168 -7.80 -2.77 7.48
CA HIS A 168 -7.20 -1.47 7.14
C HIS A 168 -5.99 -1.21 8.04
N VAL A 169 -4.81 -1.63 7.60
CA VAL A 169 -3.57 -1.52 8.39
C VAL A 169 -2.42 -1.03 7.51
N GLU A 170 -1.57 -0.19 8.08
CA GLU A 170 -0.33 0.25 7.47
C GLU A 170 0.84 0.05 8.43
N ASP A 171 2.04 -0.18 7.92
CA ASP A 171 3.24 -0.19 8.73
C ASP A 171 3.86 1.21 8.87
N MET A 172 4.67 1.39 9.92
CA MET A 172 5.26 2.68 10.25
C MET A 172 6.20 3.21 9.17
N SER A 173 6.95 2.33 8.49
CA SER A 173 7.95 2.76 7.50
C SER A 173 7.29 3.32 6.25
N ASP A 174 6.29 2.65 5.73
CA ASP A 174 5.54 3.09 4.56
C ASP A 174 4.63 4.30 4.89
N ALA A 175 4.04 4.29 6.11
CA ALA A 175 3.26 5.42 6.61
C ALA A 175 4.06 6.73 6.67
N ALA A 176 5.36 6.67 7.00
CA ALA A 176 6.23 7.85 7.02
C ALA A 176 6.32 8.52 5.65
N GLY A 177 6.31 7.74 4.57
CA GLY A 177 6.32 8.24 3.19
C GLY A 177 5.01 8.91 2.75
N THR A 178 3.97 8.93 3.58
CA THR A 178 2.72 9.63 3.27
C THR A 178 2.78 11.14 3.50
N LEU A 179 3.70 11.63 4.32
CA LEU A 179 3.77 12.97 4.92
C LEU A 179 2.66 13.27 5.95
N TRP A 180 1.96 12.26 6.46
CA TRP A 180 0.97 12.43 7.54
C TRP A 180 1.40 11.84 8.87
N LEU A 181 2.50 11.06 8.90
CA LEU A 181 3.04 10.49 10.12
C LEU A 181 3.86 11.55 10.89
N ASP A 182 3.59 11.72 12.18
CA ASP A 182 4.52 12.31 13.12
C ASP A 182 5.60 11.26 13.41
N VAL A 183 6.77 11.41 12.80
CA VAL A 183 7.83 10.39 12.87
C VAL A 183 8.41 10.24 14.27
N ALA A 184 8.38 11.29 15.08
CA ALA A 184 8.85 11.26 16.45
C ALA A 184 7.86 10.55 17.38
N LYS A 185 6.56 10.82 17.22
CA LYS A 185 5.49 10.18 17.99
C LYS A 185 5.11 8.80 17.46
N ARG A 186 5.50 8.48 16.22
CA ARG A 186 5.14 7.23 15.51
C ARG A 186 3.63 7.03 15.42
N ASP A 187 2.91 8.10 15.09
CA ASP A 187 1.45 8.14 14.97
C ASP A 187 1.02 9.16 13.91
N TRP A 188 -0.22 9.04 13.43
CA TRP A 188 -0.79 10.03 12.51
C TRP A 188 -0.84 11.41 13.15
N SER A 189 -0.42 12.44 12.41
CA SER A 189 -0.48 13.84 12.84
C SER A 189 -1.80 14.48 12.41
N ASP A 190 -2.61 14.94 13.35
CA ASP A 190 -3.85 15.64 13.04
C ASP A 190 -3.59 16.96 12.29
N GLU A 191 -2.47 17.63 12.58
CA GLU A 191 -2.07 18.87 11.90
C GLU A 191 -1.73 18.60 10.42
N LEU A 192 -0.94 17.55 10.13
CA LEU A 192 -0.61 17.17 8.75
C LEU A 192 -1.83 16.67 7.97
N LEU A 193 -2.71 15.90 8.62
CA LEU A 193 -3.96 15.43 8.01
C LEU A 193 -4.87 16.60 7.63
N ALA A 194 -5.00 17.60 8.52
CA ALA A 194 -5.84 18.77 8.30
C ALA A 194 -5.41 19.59 7.06
N LEU A 195 -4.11 19.64 6.72
CA LEU A 195 -3.62 20.32 5.51
C LEU A 195 -4.31 19.82 4.24
N THR A 196 -4.57 18.52 4.20
CA THR A 196 -5.22 17.87 3.05
C THR A 196 -6.74 17.74 3.20
N GLY A 197 -7.32 18.19 4.34
CA GLY A 197 -8.75 18.08 4.63
C GLY A 197 -9.19 16.70 5.09
N LEU A 198 -8.23 15.83 5.44
CA LEU A 198 -8.47 14.53 6.03
C LEU A 198 -8.41 14.58 7.56
N ASN A 199 -8.80 13.49 8.19
CA ASN A 199 -8.66 13.25 9.61
C ASN A 199 -8.37 11.76 9.88
N ARG A 200 -8.18 11.38 11.14
CA ARG A 200 -7.82 9.99 11.53
C ARG A 200 -8.82 8.92 11.08
N SER A 201 -10.09 9.25 10.85
CA SER A 201 -11.07 8.26 10.38
C SER A 201 -10.78 7.75 8.97
N HIS A 202 -10.05 8.51 8.16
CA HIS A 202 -9.65 8.12 6.81
C HIS A 202 -8.40 7.23 6.80
N MET A 203 -7.68 7.17 7.91
CA MET A 203 -6.37 6.51 7.97
C MET A 203 -6.49 5.07 8.46
N PRO A 204 -5.62 4.16 7.98
CA PRO A 204 -5.51 2.81 8.51
C PRO A 204 -4.89 2.81 9.92
N ARG A 205 -5.09 1.71 10.65
CA ARG A 205 -4.39 1.46 11.91
C ARG A 205 -2.90 1.22 11.66
N LEU A 206 -2.03 1.81 12.47
CA LEU A 206 -0.59 1.65 12.38
C LEU A 206 -0.09 0.42 13.15
N VAL A 207 0.91 -0.25 12.59
CA VAL A 207 1.63 -1.36 13.24
C VAL A 207 3.13 -1.28 12.89
N GLU A 208 3.94 -1.99 13.66
CA GLU A 208 5.33 -2.25 13.26
C GLU A 208 5.39 -3.22 12.09
N GLY A 209 6.42 -3.11 11.24
CA GLY A 209 6.58 -3.97 10.08
C GLY A 209 6.62 -5.48 10.42
N SER A 210 7.18 -5.84 11.59
CA SER A 210 7.22 -7.22 12.08
C SER A 210 5.99 -7.66 12.87
N ALA A 211 5.06 -6.75 13.19
CA ALA A 211 3.84 -7.07 13.91
C ALA A 211 2.82 -7.78 13.01
N ILE A 212 1.92 -8.57 13.62
CA ILE A 212 0.80 -9.16 12.89
C ILE A 212 -0.20 -8.05 12.55
N SER A 213 -0.48 -7.91 11.25
CA SER A 213 -1.43 -6.93 10.72
C SER A 213 -2.82 -7.51 10.43
N GLY A 214 -2.91 -8.82 10.26
CA GLY A 214 -4.15 -9.54 10.01
C GLY A 214 -3.91 -11.03 9.78
N THR A 215 -4.98 -11.74 9.45
CA THR A 215 -4.96 -13.18 9.11
C THR A 215 -5.52 -13.35 7.70
N LEU A 216 -4.89 -14.19 6.90
CA LEU A 216 -5.33 -14.52 5.55
C LEU A 216 -6.78 -15.04 5.57
N LYS A 217 -7.63 -14.46 4.71
CA LYS A 217 -9.02 -14.90 4.57
C LYS A 217 -9.10 -16.37 4.18
N PRO A 218 -10.09 -17.12 4.71
CA PRO A 218 -10.22 -18.56 4.46
C PRO A 218 -10.34 -18.96 2.99
N GLU A 219 -10.91 -18.09 2.16
CA GLU A 219 -11.04 -18.32 0.71
C GLU A 219 -9.69 -18.42 0.03
N PHE A 220 -8.71 -17.55 0.39
CA PHE A 220 -7.36 -17.60 -0.17
C PHE A 220 -6.54 -18.76 0.41
N ALA A 221 -6.71 -19.07 1.71
CA ALA A 221 -6.08 -20.24 2.28
C ALA A 221 -6.54 -21.51 1.54
N ARG A 222 -7.82 -21.65 1.24
CA ARG A 222 -8.34 -22.76 0.43
C ARG A 222 -7.82 -22.74 -1.00
N ARG A 223 -7.80 -21.58 -1.67
CA ARG A 223 -7.31 -21.42 -3.05
C ARG A 223 -5.89 -21.96 -3.21
N TRP A 224 -5.03 -21.68 -2.23
CA TRP A 224 -3.61 -22.02 -2.29
C TRP A 224 -3.24 -23.26 -1.46
N GLY A 225 -4.23 -24.00 -0.97
CA GLY A 225 -4.01 -25.23 -0.17
C GLY A 225 -3.28 -25.00 1.15
N MET A 226 -3.25 -23.76 1.65
CA MET A 226 -2.59 -23.43 2.91
C MET A 226 -3.39 -23.96 4.10
N SER A 227 -2.70 -24.59 5.04
CA SER A 227 -3.33 -25.21 6.23
C SER A 227 -3.08 -24.37 7.48
N GLY A 228 -4.12 -24.15 8.28
CA GLY A 228 -4.06 -23.40 9.55
C GLY A 228 -4.15 -21.89 9.37
N ASN A 229 -3.94 -21.16 10.46
CA ASN A 229 -3.93 -19.70 10.45
C ASN A 229 -2.63 -19.20 9.83
N VAL A 230 -2.77 -18.49 8.71
CA VAL A 230 -1.66 -17.81 8.05
C VAL A 230 -1.73 -16.32 8.43
N VAL A 231 -0.74 -15.85 9.18
CA VAL A 231 -0.68 -14.45 9.59
C VAL A 231 -0.06 -13.60 8.49
N VAL A 232 -0.48 -12.33 8.41
CA VAL A 232 0.12 -11.33 7.53
C VAL A 232 0.83 -10.30 8.40
N ALA A 233 2.13 -10.08 8.14
CA ALA A 233 2.95 -9.10 8.84
C ALA A 233 2.65 -7.66 8.35
N GLY A 234 3.08 -6.66 9.12
CA GLY A 234 3.02 -5.24 8.71
C GLY A 234 3.74 -4.98 7.39
N GLY A 235 4.88 -5.60 7.19
CA GLY A 235 5.68 -5.41 5.99
C GLY A 235 6.47 -4.11 5.97
N ALA A 236 6.81 -3.64 4.78
CA ALA A 236 7.51 -2.37 4.57
C ALA A 236 7.20 -1.83 3.17
N GLY A 237 7.42 -0.52 2.96
CA GLY A 237 7.56 0.06 1.62
C GLY A 237 8.93 -0.30 1.01
N ASP A 238 9.11 0.00 -0.27
CA ASP A 238 10.40 -0.18 -0.98
C ASP A 238 11.49 0.77 -0.48
#